data_15e60a2400548be6a2ed801cdc3dbf38
#
_entry.id   15e60a2400548be6a2ed801cdc3dbf38
#
_cell.length_a   1.000
_cell.length_b   1.000
_cell.length_c   1.000
_cell.angle_alpha   90.00
_cell.angle_beta   90.00
_cell.angle_gamma   90.00
#
_symmetry.space_group_name_H-M   'P 1'
#
loop_
_entity.id
_entity.type
_entity.pdbx_description
1 polymer ?
#
loop_
_entity_poly.entity_id
_entity_poly.type
_entity_poly.pdbx_seq_one_letter_code
_entity_poly.pdbx_strand_id
1 'polypeptide(L)'
;MIGSFEVFLSFKNSDAQGNQTPEAKMAEELFECISGKGVRVFYCNHSIEMLGAAQYKAAIDSALDEAKVLIAIGSSAENLNASWVRYEWDGFYGDILSGIKQGQVISYIDNISAEELPRTLRQLKCFEKNKCTCEDVAGFVINALRHNESVSGGQTQTMPRSLYSFLDDKEKERLMSQALLVADNDIKLLSEYMQSMPSKLNVLDLGCSNGFLTQKIFSNFEDRIEHVIGLDYQQSCIDDATSTIHSSLYSFYSLDLESSSWTQDLEALMQRHQIQKFDVIFSALMFHHLRQPEKVLKKVRKYLSDTGILYIRTCDDDEIEGYPDENMIIKNTLLSTYHIAGISDRTHGKKLFGQLYRSGYNHVEMKNYYVTTTQMNVEEKLLLFFGIFYWRKNQLKKQLNLNPSNTEYLNEYNDYCEKMEEIEDMFYSPDFYFRVAGPIAIAHKI
;
A
#
# COMPACT_ATOMS: atom_id res chain seq x y z
N MET A 1 23.77 6.87 19.18
CA MET A 1 22.89 5.93 18.43
C MET A 1 21.98 5.31 19.46
N ILE A 2 20.69 5.67 19.44
CA ILE A 2 19.65 5.04 20.26
C ILE A 2 19.45 3.66 19.61
N GLY A 3 19.67 2.56 20.34
CA GLY A 3 19.55 1.20 19.82
C GLY A 3 18.09 0.90 19.42
N SER A 4 17.89 0.00 18.46
CA SER A 4 16.57 -0.41 17.96
C SER A 4 15.70 -1.01 19.08
N PHE A 5 14.43 -0.59 19.17
CA PHE A 5 13.48 -1.11 20.16
C PHE A 5 12.76 -2.35 19.61
N GLU A 6 12.50 -3.33 20.49
CA GLU A 6 11.84 -4.59 20.12
C GLU A 6 10.36 -4.61 20.51
N VAL A 7 10.01 -3.84 21.56
CA VAL A 7 8.66 -3.72 22.10
C VAL A 7 8.27 -2.26 22.22
N PHE A 8 7.05 -1.92 21.89
CA PHE A 8 6.46 -0.59 22.03
C PHE A 8 5.27 -0.65 23.01
N LEU A 9 5.29 0.18 24.05
CA LEU A 9 4.16 0.33 24.97
C LEU A 9 3.31 1.53 24.57
N SER A 10 2.09 1.28 24.12
CA SER A 10 1.11 2.30 23.71
C SER A 10 0.06 2.49 24.80
N PHE A 11 -0.01 3.69 25.39
CA PHE A 11 -0.91 4.02 26.48
C PHE A 11 -1.13 5.51 26.63
N LYS A 12 -2.22 5.89 27.29
CA LYS A 12 -2.49 7.28 27.67
C LYS A 12 -1.73 7.62 28.94
N ASN A 13 -0.75 8.52 28.84
CA ASN A 13 0.14 8.85 29.96
C ASN A 13 -0.50 9.75 31.02
N SER A 14 -1.30 10.76 30.62
CA SER A 14 -1.89 11.73 31.52
C SER A 14 -3.36 11.99 31.21
N ASP A 15 -4.11 12.37 32.24
CA ASP A 15 -5.49 12.87 32.13
C ASP A 15 -5.55 14.33 31.64
N ALA A 16 -6.76 14.89 31.52
CA ALA A 16 -6.97 16.28 31.11
C ALA A 16 -6.43 17.30 32.13
N GLN A 17 -6.16 16.91 33.36
CA GLN A 17 -5.61 17.71 34.45
C GLN A 17 -4.09 17.56 34.59
N GLY A 18 -3.47 16.68 33.77
CA GLY A 18 -2.03 16.43 33.80
C GLY A 18 -1.60 15.38 34.85
N ASN A 19 -2.54 14.70 35.51
CA ASN A 19 -2.20 13.62 36.45
C ASN A 19 -1.90 12.34 35.69
N GLN A 20 -1.01 11.51 36.26
CA GLN A 20 -0.67 10.21 35.71
C GLN A 20 -1.88 9.27 35.73
N THR A 21 -2.14 8.59 34.60
CA THR A 21 -3.24 7.65 34.45
C THR A 21 -2.95 6.29 35.08
N PRO A 22 -3.96 5.44 35.32
CA PRO A 22 -3.74 4.04 35.70
C PRO A 22 -2.90 3.28 34.69
N GLU A 23 -3.08 3.57 33.38
CA GLU A 23 -2.32 2.95 32.28
C GLU A 23 -0.82 3.23 32.39
N ALA A 24 -0.43 4.42 32.83
CA ALA A 24 0.97 4.76 32.97
C ALA A 24 1.67 3.91 34.05
N LYS A 25 0.97 3.58 35.14
CA LYS A 25 1.49 2.65 36.16
C LYS A 25 1.59 1.23 35.65
N MET A 26 0.60 0.77 34.89
CA MET A 26 0.61 -0.55 34.24
C MET A 26 1.77 -0.65 33.23
N ALA A 27 2.03 0.42 32.49
CA ALA A 27 3.12 0.49 31.52
C ALA A 27 4.49 0.44 32.21
N GLU A 28 4.65 1.12 33.36
CA GLU A 28 5.86 1.09 34.16
C GLU A 28 6.16 -0.31 34.70
N GLU A 29 5.17 -1.00 35.28
CA GLU A 29 5.26 -2.39 35.74
C GLU A 29 5.69 -3.34 34.62
N LEU A 30 5.10 -3.20 33.42
CA LEU A 30 5.46 -4.00 32.25
C LEU A 30 6.85 -3.65 31.70
N PHE A 31 7.21 -2.37 31.68
CA PHE A 31 8.54 -1.91 31.27
C PHE A 31 9.62 -2.56 32.15
N GLU A 32 9.48 -2.51 33.47
CA GLU A 32 10.46 -3.12 34.39
C GLU A 32 10.54 -4.63 34.19
N CYS A 33 9.38 -5.29 34.04
CA CYS A 33 9.31 -6.73 33.90
C CYS A 33 9.92 -7.22 32.57
N ILE A 34 9.64 -6.55 31.46
CA ILE A 34 10.11 -6.95 30.13
C ILE A 34 11.58 -6.56 29.93
N SER A 35 11.98 -5.33 30.32
CA SER A 35 13.36 -4.85 30.20
C SER A 35 14.32 -5.59 31.12
N GLY A 36 13.87 -6.00 32.31
CA GLY A 36 14.63 -6.85 33.23
C GLY A 36 15.02 -8.22 32.64
N LYS A 37 14.37 -8.64 31.54
CA LYS A 37 14.69 -9.86 30.79
C LYS A 37 15.59 -9.61 29.57
N GLY A 38 16.15 -8.41 29.44
CA GLY A 38 17.08 -8.03 28.38
C GLY A 38 16.42 -7.59 27.06
N VAL A 39 15.10 -7.39 27.03
CA VAL A 39 14.35 -6.89 25.87
C VAL A 39 14.35 -5.36 25.87
N ARG A 40 14.59 -4.76 24.73
CA ARG A 40 14.59 -3.31 24.57
C ARG A 40 13.17 -2.78 24.32
N VAL A 41 12.64 -2.10 25.33
CA VAL A 41 11.27 -1.60 25.35
C VAL A 41 11.24 -0.09 25.14
N PHE A 42 10.45 0.38 24.20
CA PHE A 42 10.12 1.79 24.09
C PHE A 42 9.00 2.11 25.09
N TYR A 43 9.33 2.95 26.07
CA TYR A 43 8.43 3.47 27.08
C TYR A 43 8.61 4.99 27.15
N CYS A 44 7.55 5.71 26.81
CA CYS A 44 7.59 7.14 26.56
C CYS A 44 8.27 7.98 27.67
N ASN A 45 7.98 7.66 28.95
CA ASN A 45 8.53 8.41 30.08
C ASN A 45 10.05 8.25 30.27
N HIS A 46 10.61 7.08 29.91
CA HIS A 46 12.05 6.82 30.05
C HIS A 46 12.87 7.12 28.80
N SER A 47 12.24 6.99 27.63
CA SER A 47 12.97 7.06 26.35
C SER A 47 13.14 8.47 25.84
N ILE A 48 12.42 9.47 26.41
CA ILE A 48 12.24 10.80 25.79
C ILE A 48 12.60 11.98 26.70
N GLU A 49 12.98 11.80 27.97
CA GLU A 49 13.34 12.88 28.88
C GLU A 49 14.42 13.85 28.35
N MET A 50 15.09 13.53 27.24
CA MET A 50 16.18 14.30 26.65
C MET A 50 15.87 14.95 25.29
N LEU A 51 14.65 14.85 24.75
CA LEU A 51 14.36 15.28 23.37
C LEU A 51 13.36 16.45 23.29
N GLY A 52 13.65 17.44 22.45
CA GLY A 52 12.71 18.52 22.14
C GLY A 52 11.49 18.05 21.30
N ALA A 53 10.37 18.83 21.34
CA ALA A 53 9.07 18.42 20.78
C ALA A 53 9.08 17.95 19.30
N ALA A 54 9.93 18.51 18.45
CA ALA A 54 10.05 18.08 17.06
C ALA A 54 10.80 16.74 16.91
N GLN A 55 11.71 16.43 17.82
CA GLN A 55 12.44 15.17 17.88
C GLN A 55 11.60 14.07 18.54
N TYR A 56 10.62 14.44 19.35
CA TYR A 56 9.69 13.55 20.05
C TYR A 56 8.86 12.70 19.07
N LYS A 57 8.20 13.31 18.10
CA LYS A 57 7.40 12.59 17.10
C LYS A 57 8.26 11.65 16.25
N ALA A 58 9.40 12.12 15.79
CA ALA A 58 10.32 11.31 15.00
C ALA A 58 10.86 10.09 15.77
N ALA A 59 11.09 10.22 17.09
CA ALA A 59 11.52 9.13 17.94
C ALA A 59 10.42 8.07 18.14
N ILE A 60 9.17 8.49 18.28
CA ILE A 60 8.01 7.60 18.37
C ILE A 60 7.82 6.85 17.05
N ASP A 61 7.79 7.56 15.93
CA ASP A 61 7.62 6.96 14.60
C ASP A 61 8.75 5.94 14.32
N SER A 62 10.00 6.26 14.66
CA SER A 62 11.15 5.34 14.55
C SER A 62 10.99 4.10 15.45
N ALA A 63 10.53 4.29 16.69
CA ALA A 63 10.34 3.18 17.61
C ALA A 63 9.16 2.27 17.19
N LEU A 64 8.07 2.86 16.64
CA LEU A 64 6.98 2.11 16.05
C LEU A 64 7.45 1.30 14.83
N ASP A 65 8.29 1.89 13.97
CA ASP A 65 8.82 1.21 12.80
C ASP A 65 9.73 0.02 13.16
N GLU A 66 10.51 0.13 14.24
CA GLU A 66 11.48 -0.88 14.67
C GLU A 66 10.87 -1.99 15.52
N ALA A 67 9.86 -1.69 16.34
CA ALA A 67 9.27 -2.64 17.28
C ALA A 67 8.65 -3.84 16.56
N LYS A 68 8.80 -5.02 17.17
CA LYS A 68 8.19 -6.29 16.70
C LYS A 68 6.93 -6.63 17.48
N VAL A 69 6.74 -6.07 18.67
CA VAL A 69 5.55 -6.25 19.49
C VAL A 69 5.07 -4.89 19.97
N LEU A 70 3.78 -4.60 19.78
CA LEU A 70 3.11 -3.47 20.40
C LEU A 70 2.15 -3.97 21.48
N ILE A 71 2.22 -3.36 22.66
CA ILE A 71 1.30 -3.63 23.77
C ILE A 71 0.40 -2.40 23.96
N ALA A 72 -0.88 -2.53 23.59
CA ALA A 72 -1.90 -1.52 23.86
C ALA A 72 -2.41 -1.68 25.30
N ILE A 73 -2.16 -0.69 26.15
CA ILE A 73 -2.50 -0.73 27.58
C ILE A 73 -3.70 0.18 27.85
N GLY A 74 -4.73 -0.36 28.51
CA GLY A 74 -5.95 0.40 28.77
C GLY A 74 -6.71 -0.05 30.02
N SER A 75 -7.25 0.94 30.75
CA SER A 75 -8.22 0.74 31.84
C SER A 75 -9.62 1.20 31.47
N SER A 76 -9.79 1.76 30.27
CA SER A 76 -11.08 2.13 29.68
C SER A 76 -11.02 2.10 28.15
N ALA A 77 -12.15 1.85 27.52
CA ALA A 77 -12.27 1.92 26.07
C ALA A 77 -11.98 3.36 25.53
N GLU A 78 -12.29 4.39 26.31
CA GLU A 78 -12.01 5.79 25.98
C GLU A 78 -10.51 6.05 25.88
N ASN A 79 -9.71 5.58 26.85
CA ASN A 79 -8.26 5.77 26.87
C ASN A 79 -7.56 5.03 25.73
N LEU A 80 -8.02 3.82 25.39
CA LEU A 80 -7.53 3.08 24.21
C LEU A 80 -7.90 3.75 22.89
N ASN A 81 -9.03 4.48 22.83
CA ASN A 81 -9.45 5.25 21.67
C ASN A 81 -8.95 6.70 21.67
N ALA A 82 -8.19 7.14 22.69
CA ALA A 82 -7.58 8.45 22.67
C ALA A 82 -6.75 8.63 21.39
N SER A 83 -6.90 9.79 20.73
CA SER A 83 -6.43 10.01 19.34
C SER A 83 -4.99 9.55 19.09
N TRP A 84 -4.10 9.80 20.06
CA TRP A 84 -2.69 9.43 19.96
C TRP A 84 -2.45 7.94 20.17
N VAL A 85 -3.05 7.34 21.20
CA VAL A 85 -2.96 5.90 21.49
C VAL A 85 -3.50 5.07 20.32
N ARG A 86 -4.65 5.52 19.78
CA ARG A 86 -5.25 4.89 18.60
C ARG A 86 -4.35 4.99 17.38
N TYR A 87 -3.72 6.14 17.14
CA TYR A 87 -2.76 6.31 16.04
C TYR A 87 -1.63 5.28 16.12
N GLU A 88 -1.09 5.03 17.32
CA GLU A 88 0.02 4.11 17.53
C GLU A 88 -0.38 2.65 17.25
N TRP A 89 -1.41 2.13 17.93
CA TRP A 89 -1.76 0.71 17.77
C TRP A 89 -2.48 0.42 16.46
N ASP A 90 -3.29 1.32 15.93
CA ASP A 90 -4.00 1.16 14.66
C ASP A 90 -3.01 1.26 13.48
N GLY A 91 -2.07 2.20 13.55
CA GLY A 91 -0.98 2.31 12.58
C GLY A 91 -0.07 1.08 12.58
N PHE A 92 0.38 0.64 13.75
CA PHE A 92 1.21 -0.55 13.88
C PHE A 92 0.50 -1.82 13.38
N TYR A 93 -0.78 -1.98 13.70
CA TYR A 93 -1.58 -3.10 13.21
C TYR A 93 -1.83 -3.02 11.72
N GLY A 94 -2.07 -1.81 11.19
CA GLY A 94 -2.16 -1.55 9.76
C GLY A 94 -0.88 -1.95 9.01
N ASP A 95 0.29 -1.67 9.58
CA ASP A 95 1.58 -2.07 9.02
C ASP A 95 1.78 -3.60 9.02
N ILE A 96 1.27 -4.29 10.04
CA ILE A 96 1.27 -5.75 10.07
C ILE A 96 0.31 -6.30 9.00
N LEU A 97 -0.91 -5.79 8.92
CA LEU A 97 -1.91 -6.23 7.94
C LEU A 97 -1.47 -5.97 6.50
N SER A 98 -0.82 -4.82 6.27
CA SER A 98 -0.28 -4.48 4.95
C SER A 98 1.05 -5.18 4.63
N GLY A 99 1.58 -5.97 5.59
CA GLY A 99 2.85 -6.68 5.42
C GLY A 99 4.09 -5.78 5.39
N ILE A 100 3.96 -4.52 5.77
CA ILE A 100 5.08 -3.58 5.91
C ILE A 100 6.02 -4.04 7.00
N LYS A 101 5.46 -4.64 8.06
CA LYS A 101 6.25 -5.21 9.14
C LYS A 101 5.71 -6.57 9.60
N GLN A 102 6.61 -7.38 10.14
CA GLN A 102 6.24 -8.55 10.92
C GLN A 102 6.21 -8.17 12.39
N GLY A 103 5.13 -8.53 13.07
CA GLY A 103 4.99 -8.20 14.47
C GLY A 103 3.68 -8.70 15.04
N GLN A 104 3.43 -8.35 16.29
CA GLN A 104 2.20 -8.67 16.99
C GLN A 104 1.69 -7.46 17.75
N VAL A 105 0.38 -7.27 17.75
CA VAL A 105 -0.30 -6.36 18.67
C VAL A 105 -1.01 -7.19 19.71
N ILE A 106 -0.81 -6.85 20.97
CA ILE A 106 -1.53 -7.44 22.09
C ILE A 106 -2.13 -6.33 22.96
N SER A 107 -3.18 -6.67 23.70
CA SER A 107 -3.77 -5.76 24.69
C SER A 107 -3.43 -6.22 26.09
N TYR A 108 -3.14 -5.26 27.01
CA TYR A 108 -3.04 -5.47 28.44
C TYR A 108 -4.01 -4.53 29.14
N ILE A 109 -5.04 -5.08 29.79
CA ILE A 109 -6.18 -4.31 30.28
C ILE A 109 -6.43 -4.54 31.79
N ASP A 110 -6.98 -3.51 32.42
CA ASP A 110 -7.48 -3.54 33.80
C ASP A 110 -8.81 -2.80 33.88
N ASN A 111 -9.74 -3.28 34.74
CA ASN A 111 -11.05 -2.69 34.98
C ASN A 111 -12.00 -2.59 33.76
N ILE A 112 -11.67 -3.20 32.64
CA ILE A 112 -12.53 -3.39 31.48
C ILE A 112 -12.47 -4.84 31.00
N SER A 113 -13.50 -5.28 30.29
CA SER A 113 -13.52 -6.62 29.69
C SER A 113 -12.99 -6.59 28.26
N ALA A 114 -12.56 -7.75 27.75
CA ALA A 114 -12.15 -7.89 26.35
C ALA A 114 -13.26 -7.49 25.35
N GLU A 115 -14.53 -7.61 25.75
CA GLU A 115 -15.70 -7.25 24.95
C GLU A 115 -15.87 -5.72 24.77
N GLU A 116 -15.35 -4.92 25.69
CA GLU A 116 -15.39 -3.46 25.68
C GLU A 116 -14.25 -2.85 24.86
N LEU A 117 -13.27 -3.66 24.42
CA LEU A 117 -12.15 -3.20 23.60
C LEU A 117 -12.63 -2.66 22.24
N PRO A 118 -11.88 -1.72 21.62
CA PRO A 118 -12.05 -1.37 20.21
C PRO A 118 -12.10 -2.62 19.33
N ARG A 119 -12.94 -2.61 18.31
CA ARG A 119 -13.22 -3.80 17.45
C ARG A 119 -11.95 -4.51 16.99
N THR A 120 -10.93 -3.79 16.57
CA THR A 120 -9.65 -4.34 16.12
C THR A 120 -8.93 -5.07 17.25
N LEU A 121 -8.77 -4.43 18.41
CA LEU A 121 -8.07 -5.02 19.57
C LEU A 121 -8.81 -6.22 20.15
N ARG A 122 -10.15 -6.26 20.01
CA ARG A 122 -11.01 -7.36 20.45
C ARG A 122 -10.69 -8.68 19.77
N GLN A 123 -10.18 -8.64 18.56
CA GLN A 123 -9.83 -9.81 17.76
C GLN A 123 -8.39 -10.32 18.03
N LEU A 124 -7.63 -9.59 18.84
CA LEU A 124 -6.23 -9.87 19.11
C LEU A 124 -6.05 -10.49 20.50
N LYS A 125 -4.83 -10.97 20.78
CA LYS A 125 -4.50 -11.52 22.09
C LYS A 125 -4.64 -10.45 23.16
N CYS A 126 -5.47 -10.71 24.15
CA CYS A 126 -5.72 -9.84 25.28
C CYS A 126 -5.27 -10.52 26.60
N PHE A 127 -4.63 -9.73 27.44
CA PHE A 127 -4.26 -10.09 28.81
C PHE A 127 -5.01 -9.18 29.78
N GLU A 128 -5.73 -9.78 30.71
CA GLU A 128 -6.45 -9.06 31.76
C GLU A 128 -5.62 -9.11 33.05
N LYS A 129 -5.30 -7.95 33.66
CA LYS A 129 -4.44 -7.82 34.82
C LYS A 129 -4.93 -8.64 36.04
N ASN A 130 -6.23 -8.84 36.15
CA ASN A 130 -6.84 -9.65 37.19
C ASN A 130 -6.70 -11.18 36.97
N LYS A 131 -6.29 -11.61 35.75
CA LYS A 131 -6.17 -13.03 35.37
C LYS A 131 -4.74 -13.46 35.06
N CYS A 132 -3.81 -12.51 34.89
CA CYS A 132 -2.42 -12.80 34.57
C CYS A 132 -1.47 -11.81 35.27
N THR A 133 -0.23 -12.21 35.43
CA THR A 133 0.85 -11.38 35.97
C THR A 133 1.60 -10.68 34.86
N CYS A 134 2.37 -9.63 35.18
CA CYS A 134 3.27 -9.00 34.20
C CYS A 134 4.35 -9.97 33.68
N GLU A 135 4.72 -10.99 34.50
CA GLU A 135 5.62 -12.08 34.09
C GLU A 135 5.03 -12.97 32.99
N ASP A 136 3.71 -13.22 33.02
CA ASP A 136 3.01 -13.98 31.95
C ASP A 136 3.03 -13.22 30.65
N VAL A 137 2.79 -11.90 30.69
CA VAL A 137 2.88 -11.02 29.52
C VAL A 137 4.30 -10.97 28.99
N ALA A 138 5.30 -10.80 29.85
CA ALA A 138 6.71 -10.78 29.46
C ALA A 138 7.13 -12.13 28.85
N GLY A 139 6.68 -13.26 29.41
CA GLY A 139 6.91 -14.59 28.86
C GLY A 139 6.35 -14.75 27.44
N PHE A 140 5.13 -14.26 27.21
CA PHE A 140 4.52 -14.24 25.89
C PHE A 140 5.31 -13.38 24.90
N VAL A 141 5.68 -12.16 25.29
CA VAL A 141 6.48 -11.24 24.47
C VAL A 141 7.81 -11.86 24.06
N ILE A 142 8.53 -12.46 25.00
CA ILE A 142 9.82 -13.13 24.71
C ILE A 142 9.63 -14.29 23.72
N ASN A 143 8.58 -15.08 23.90
CA ASN A 143 8.27 -16.15 22.95
C ASN A 143 7.92 -15.61 21.57
N ALA A 144 7.14 -14.53 21.50
CA ALA A 144 6.82 -13.85 20.25
C ALA A 144 8.08 -13.31 19.54
N LEU A 145 9.01 -12.71 20.28
CA LEU A 145 10.27 -12.23 19.74
C LEU A 145 11.17 -13.38 19.25
N ARG A 146 11.26 -14.50 20.00
CA ARG A 146 12.03 -15.69 19.62
C ARG A 146 11.43 -16.40 18.41
N HIS A 147 10.10 -16.48 18.29
CA HIS A 147 9.44 -17.00 17.09
C HIS A 147 9.76 -16.16 15.87
N ASN A 148 9.85 -14.85 16.01
CA ASN A 148 10.29 -13.96 14.94
C ASN A 148 11.79 -14.12 14.59
N GLU A 149 12.62 -14.60 15.52
CA GLU A 149 14.04 -14.90 15.28
C GLU A 149 14.28 -16.31 14.72
N SER A 150 13.52 -17.31 15.12
CA SER A 150 13.61 -18.68 14.57
C SER A 150 13.09 -18.77 13.13
N VAL A 151 12.24 -17.83 12.69
CA VAL A 151 11.82 -17.68 11.29
C VAL A 151 12.91 -16.99 10.44
N SER A 152 13.88 -16.31 11.05
CA SER A 152 15.04 -15.72 10.34
C SER A 152 16.14 -16.73 9.96
N GLY A 153 16.08 -17.97 10.44
CA GLY A 153 17.06 -19.04 10.16
C GLY A 153 16.61 -20.14 9.19
N GLY A 154 15.39 -20.08 8.68
CA GLY A 154 14.87 -21.06 7.73
C GLY A 154 13.87 -20.42 6.80
N GLN A 155 14.26 -20.26 5.54
CA GLN A 155 13.44 -19.78 4.42
C GLN A 155 12.53 -18.61 4.80
N THR A 156 12.95 -17.39 4.48
CA THR A 156 12.06 -16.25 4.37
C THR A 156 10.81 -16.70 3.60
N GLN A 157 9.72 -16.94 4.31
CA GLN A 157 8.41 -16.87 3.65
C GLN A 157 8.26 -15.40 3.25
N THR A 158 8.77 -15.12 2.08
CA THR A 158 8.44 -13.87 1.40
C THR A 158 6.92 -13.81 1.37
N MET A 159 6.37 -12.72 1.92
CA MET A 159 4.96 -12.41 1.73
C MET A 159 4.61 -12.73 0.28
N PRO A 160 3.51 -13.46 0.01
CA PRO A 160 3.15 -13.71 -1.36
C PRO A 160 3.07 -12.35 -2.06
N ARG A 161 3.75 -12.23 -3.19
CA ARG A 161 3.56 -11.08 -4.08
C ARG A 161 2.07 -10.91 -4.31
N SER A 162 1.67 -9.71 -4.64
CA SER A 162 0.32 -9.45 -5.09
C SER A 162 -0.16 -10.65 -5.93
N LEU A 163 -1.29 -11.24 -5.59
CA LEU A 163 -1.90 -12.34 -6.34
C LEU A 163 -2.36 -11.90 -7.73
N TYR A 164 -2.15 -10.61 -8.03
CA TYR A 164 -2.37 -10.08 -9.35
C TYR A 164 -1.49 -10.83 -10.36
N SER A 165 -2.11 -11.46 -11.31
CA SER A 165 -1.43 -12.11 -12.42
C SER A 165 -2.23 -11.88 -13.70
N PHE A 166 -1.52 -11.49 -14.72
CA PHE A 166 -2.00 -11.35 -16.08
C PHE A 166 -2.00 -12.75 -16.73
N LEU A 167 -3.06 -13.53 -16.57
CA LEU A 167 -3.04 -14.93 -16.97
C LEU A 167 -4.18 -15.38 -17.90
N ASP A 168 -5.17 -14.51 -18.17
CA ASP A 168 -6.25 -14.87 -19.06
C ASP A 168 -6.68 -13.70 -19.98
N ASP A 169 -7.37 -14.04 -21.06
CA ASP A 169 -7.84 -13.08 -22.05
C ASP A 169 -8.81 -12.04 -21.45
N LYS A 170 -9.59 -12.44 -20.44
CA LYS A 170 -10.50 -11.51 -19.74
C LYS A 170 -9.76 -10.43 -18.96
N GLU A 171 -8.64 -10.77 -18.32
CA GLU A 171 -7.82 -9.76 -17.64
C GLU A 171 -7.15 -8.83 -18.65
N LYS A 172 -6.75 -9.35 -19.80
CA LYS A 172 -6.24 -8.54 -20.91
C LYS A 172 -7.28 -7.54 -21.41
N GLU A 173 -8.52 -7.98 -21.65
CA GLU A 173 -9.64 -7.13 -22.04
C GLU A 173 -9.93 -6.07 -20.98
N ARG A 174 -9.90 -6.45 -19.71
CA ARG A 174 -10.10 -5.52 -18.59
C ARG A 174 -9.05 -4.42 -18.57
N LEU A 175 -7.78 -4.77 -18.70
CA LEU A 175 -6.68 -3.80 -18.72
C LEU A 175 -6.76 -2.87 -19.94
N MET A 176 -7.12 -3.40 -21.10
CA MET A 176 -7.33 -2.58 -22.31
C MET A 176 -8.49 -1.60 -22.10
N SER A 177 -9.62 -2.07 -21.57
CA SER A 177 -10.78 -1.21 -21.27
C SER A 177 -10.43 -0.12 -20.25
N GLN A 178 -9.73 -0.49 -19.18
CA GLN A 178 -9.24 0.47 -18.18
C GLN A 178 -8.29 1.51 -18.80
N ALA A 179 -7.36 1.07 -19.67
CA ALA A 179 -6.44 1.96 -20.36
C ALA A 179 -7.17 2.96 -21.26
N LEU A 180 -8.19 2.53 -21.99
CA LEU A 180 -9.00 3.42 -22.85
C LEU A 180 -9.74 4.49 -22.05
N LEU A 181 -10.22 4.18 -20.86
CA LEU A 181 -10.93 5.13 -20.00
C LEU A 181 -10.04 6.25 -19.44
N VAL A 182 -8.72 6.03 -19.36
CA VAL A 182 -7.82 6.93 -18.63
C VAL A 182 -6.70 7.52 -19.50
N ALA A 183 -6.35 6.90 -20.63
CA ALA A 183 -5.19 7.28 -21.43
C ALA A 183 -5.23 8.76 -21.89
N ASP A 184 -6.38 9.27 -22.26
CA ASP A 184 -6.51 10.64 -22.74
C ASP A 184 -6.16 11.68 -21.65
N ASN A 185 -6.47 11.38 -20.39
CA ASN A 185 -6.08 12.22 -19.26
C ASN A 185 -4.56 12.18 -19.04
N ASP A 186 -3.95 11.00 -19.13
CA ASP A 186 -2.49 10.85 -19.02
C ASP A 186 -1.79 11.55 -20.17
N ILE A 187 -2.27 11.41 -21.43
CA ILE A 187 -1.73 12.09 -22.61
C ILE A 187 -1.78 13.61 -22.46
N LYS A 188 -2.95 14.14 -22.07
CA LYS A 188 -3.13 15.57 -21.87
C LYS A 188 -2.15 16.10 -20.82
N LEU A 189 -2.06 15.44 -19.68
CA LEU A 189 -1.22 15.89 -18.58
C LEU A 189 0.27 15.76 -18.93
N LEU A 190 0.71 14.65 -19.53
CA LEU A 190 2.08 14.48 -19.99
C LEU A 190 2.47 15.53 -21.05
N SER A 191 1.55 15.92 -21.95
CA SER A 191 1.82 16.93 -22.96
C SER A 191 2.17 18.29 -22.34
N GLU A 192 1.55 18.67 -21.22
CA GLU A 192 1.83 19.92 -20.51
C GLU A 192 3.30 19.99 -20.02
N TYR A 193 3.84 18.87 -19.53
CA TYR A 193 5.21 18.80 -19.03
C TYR A 193 6.22 18.57 -20.16
N MET A 194 5.91 17.68 -21.09
CA MET A 194 6.84 17.31 -22.15
C MET A 194 7.09 18.45 -23.15
N GLN A 195 6.17 19.43 -23.29
CA GLN A 195 6.35 20.58 -24.18
C GLN A 195 7.60 21.42 -23.87
N SER A 196 7.95 21.52 -22.58
CA SER A 196 9.12 22.28 -22.12
C SER A 196 10.43 21.49 -22.13
N MET A 197 10.37 20.18 -22.36
CA MET A 197 11.54 19.31 -22.38
C MET A 197 12.28 19.35 -23.72
N PRO A 198 13.57 18.98 -23.78
CA PRO A 198 14.30 18.81 -25.03
C PRO A 198 13.61 17.85 -25.99
N SER A 199 13.96 17.88 -27.27
CA SER A 199 13.60 16.82 -28.23
C SER A 199 14.45 15.57 -27.97
N LYS A 200 13.96 14.40 -28.37
CA LYS A 200 14.62 13.08 -28.18
C LYS A 200 14.66 12.63 -26.73
N LEU A 201 13.49 12.46 -26.17
CA LEU A 201 13.28 12.04 -24.81
C LEU A 201 13.47 10.52 -24.65
N ASN A 202 14.10 10.12 -23.57
CA ASN A 202 14.14 8.74 -23.14
C ASN A 202 13.07 8.50 -22.06
N VAL A 203 12.20 7.52 -22.29
CA VAL A 203 11.08 7.18 -21.43
C VAL A 203 11.32 5.82 -20.79
N LEU A 204 11.03 5.71 -19.50
CA LEU A 204 10.99 4.45 -18.75
C LEU A 204 9.58 4.24 -18.21
N ASP A 205 8.95 3.13 -18.58
CA ASP A 205 7.65 2.73 -18.02
C ASP A 205 7.84 1.59 -17.00
N LEU A 206 7.50 1.84 -15.76
CA LEU A 206 7.61 0.90 -14.65
C LEU A 206 6.25 0.21 -14.41
N GLY A 207 6.19 -1.10 -14.69
CA GLY A 207 4.96 -1.88 -14.66
C GLY A 207 4.16 -1.73 -15.95
N CYS A 208 4.85 -1.87 -17.09
CA CYS A 208 4.25 -1.66 -18.42
C CYS A 208 3.22 -2.73 -18.81
N SER A 209 3.10 -3.83 -18.06
CA SER A 209 2.25 -4.98 -18.42
C SER A 209 2.50 -5.41 -19.86
N ASN A 210 1.47 -5.59 -20.67
CA ASN A 210 1.56 -5.97 -22.09
C ASN A 210 1.85 -4.79 -23.06
N GLY A 211 2.29 -3.65 -22.54
CA GLY A 211 2.68 -2.49 -23.34
C GLY A 211 1.53 -1.71 -23.99
N PHE A 212 0.28 -2.16 -23.88
CA PHE A 212 -0.85 -1.50 -24.54
C PHE A 212 -1.02 -0.03 -24.10
N LEU A 213 -1.03 0.24 -22.80
CA LEU A 213 -1.14 1.61 -22.26
C LEU A 213 0.09 2.43 -22.63
N THR A 214 1.29 1.84 -22.52
CA THR A 214 2.56 2.47 -22.92
C THR A 214 2.49 2.96 -24.35
N GLN A 215 2.14 2.09 -25.30
CA GLN A 215 2.01 2.44 -26.69
C GLN A 215 0.90 3.48 -26.92
N LYS A 216 -0.28 3.29 -26.33
CA LYS A 216 -1.42 4.20 -26.46
C LYS A 216 -1.07 5.63 -26.04
N ILE A 217 -0.29 5.79 -24.97
CA ILE A 217 0.14 7.13 -24.50
C ILE A 217 1.26 7.67 -25.37
N PHE A 218 2.37 6.94 -25.50
CA PHE A 218 3.60 7.48 -26.06
C PHE A 218 3.62 7.55 -27.59
N SER A 219 2.70 6.87 -28.28
CA SER A 219 2.50 7.07 -29.72
C SER A 219 2.05 8.50 -30.08
N ASN A 220 1.52 9.26 -29.14
CA ASN A 220 1.18 10.66 -29.34
C ASN A 220 2.39 11.61 -29.29
N PHE A 221 3.58 11.10 -28.96
CA PHE A 221 4.82 11.87 -28.77
C PHE A 221 6.02 11.28 -29.52
N GLU A 222 5.79 10.43 -30.53
CA GLU A 222 6.86 9.71 -31.25
C GLU A 222 7.89 10.64 -31.92
N ASP A 223 7.47 11.80 -32.38
CA ASP A 223 8.34 12.82 -32.93
C ASP A 223 9.36 13.39 -31.91
N ARG A 224 9.09 13.23 -30.64
CA ARG A 224 9.89 13.75 -29.51
C ARG A 224 10.65 12.69 -28.73
N ILE A 225 10.30 11.42 -28.90
CA ILE A 225 10.88 10.31 -28.14
C ILE A 225 11.96 9.60 -28.95
N GLU A 226 13.07 9.29 -28.31
CA GLU A 226 14.14 8.47 -28.87
C GLU A 226 13.99 7.01 -28.51
N HIS A 227 13.65 6.72 -27.24
CA HIS A 227 13.43 5.35 -26.75
C HIS A 227 12.36 5.32 -25.68
N VAL A 228 11.56 4.26 -25.72
CA VAL A 228 10.64 3.85 -24.62
C VAL A 228 11.08 2.48 -24.15
N ILE A 229 11.51 2.39 -22.90
CA ILE A 229 11.81 1.10 -22.23
C ILE A 229 10.65 0.79 -21.28
N GLY A 230 9.93 -0.31 -21.53
CA GLY A 230 8.91 -0.84 -20.64
C GLY A 230 9.44 -2.01 -19.81
N LEU A 231 9.19 -1.96 -18.50
CA LEU A 231 9.58 -2.99 -17.56
C LEU A 231 8.37 -3.58 -16.86
N ASP A 232 8.29 -4.90 -16.82
CA ASP A 232 7.33 -5.62 -15.97
C ASP A 232 7.99 -6.89 -15.40
N TYR A 233 7.54 -7.35 -14.22
CA TYR A 233 8.10 -8.55 -13.62
C TYR A 233 7.57 -9.84 -14.26
N GLN A 234 6.43 -9.78 -14.93
CA GLN A 234 5.80 -10.95 -15.57
C GLN A 234 6.30 -11.15 -17.00
N GLN A 235 7.03 -12.23 -17.22
CA GLN A 235 7.58 -12.56 -18.53
C GLN A 235 6.48 -12.69 -19.60
N SER A 236 5.33 -13.28 -19.26
CA SER A 236 4.20 -13.42 -20.18
C SER A 236 3.65 -12.09 -20.70
N CYS A 237 3.65 -11.05 -19.88
CA CYS A 237 3.28 -9.69 -20.30
C CYS A 237 4.29 -9.13 -21.31
N ILE A 238 5.57 -9.33 -21.04
CA ILE A 238 6.66 -8.89 -21.93
C ILE A 238 6.64 -9.64 -23.27
N ASP A 239 6.37 -10.92 -23.25
CA ASP A 239 6.20 -11.73 -24.47
C ASP A 239 5.04 -11.20 -25.32
N ASP A 240 3.89 -10.90 -24.72
CA ASP A 240 2.73 -10.30 -25.38
C ASP A 240 3.06 -8.90 -25.93
N ALA A 241 3.69 -8.02 -25.15
CA ALA A 241 4.12 -6.71 -25.58
C ALA A 241 5.06 -6.77 -26.79
N THR A 242 6.07 -7.64 -26.72
CA THR A 242 7.06 -7.80 -27.79
C THR A 242 6.46 -8.39 -29.07
N SER A 243 5.50 -9.30 -28.92
CA SER A 243 4.81 -9.91 -30.08
C SER A 243 3.79 -9.00 -30.73
N THR A 244 3.30 -7.97 -30.03
CA THR A 244 2.23 -7.09 -30.50
C THR A 244 2.76 -5.75 -31.00
N ILE A 245 3.80 -5.22 -30.35
CA ILE A 245 4.34 -3.88 -30.63
C ILE A 245 5.66 -4.00 -31.41
N HIS A 246 5.63 -3.73 -32.70
CA HIS A 246 6.76 -3.93 -33.62
C HIS A 246 7.58 -2.68 -33.93
N SER A 247 7.26 -1.55 -33.32
CA SER A 247 8.01 -0.30 -33.53
C SER A 247 9.37 -0.35 -32.79
N SER A 248 10.44 0.03 -33.50
CA SER A 248 11.80 0.10 -32.93
C SER A 248 11.96 1.14 -31.82
N LEU A 249 10.97 2.01 -31.64
CA LEU A 249 10.91 2.99 -30.58
C LEU A 249 10.75 2.32 -29.19
N TYR A 250 10.07 1.19 -29.15
CA TYR A 250 9.72 0.49 -27.89
C TYR A 250 10.59 -0.75 -27.69
N SER A 251 11.00 -0.93 -26.46
CA SER A 251 11.71 -2.14 -26.02
C SER A 251 11.17 -2.60 -24.66
N PHE A 252 10.77 -3.86 -24.55
CA PHE A 252 10.16 -4.41 -23.33
C PHE A 252 11.05 -5.47 -22.69
N TYR A 253 11.18 -5.43 -21.36
CA TYR A 253 12.07 -6.33 -20.62
C TYR A 253 11.40 -6.82 -19.34
N SER A 254 11.59 -8.12 -19.06
CA SER A 254 11.20 -8.65 -17.76
C SER A 254 12.21 -8.24 -16.70
N LEU A 255 11.70 -7.49 -15.69
CA LEU A 255 12.51 -7.01 -14.59
C LEU A 255 11.67 -6.82 -13.35
N ASP A 256 12.11 -7.43 -12.24
CA ASP A 256 11.46 -7.35 -10.96
C ASP A 256 12.08 -6.25 -10.09
N LEU A 257 11.36 -5.14 -9.91
CA LEU A 257 11.78 -3.98 -9.12
C LEU A 257 12.00 -4.28 -7.61
N GLU A 258 11.54 -5.42 -7.13
CA GLU A 258 11.77 -5.87 -5.76
C GLU A 258 12.93 -6.87 -5.63
N SER A 259 13.57 -7.28 -6.74
CA SER A 259 14.78 -8.08 -6.69
C SER A 259 15.96 -7.28 -6.14
N SER A 260 16.96 -7.95 -5.59
CA SER A 260 18.18 -7.27 -5.09
C SER A 260 19.04 -6.69 -6.22
N SER A 261 18.99 -7.30 -7.42
CA SER A 261 19.82 -6.96 -8.58
C SER A 261 19.20 -5.96 -9.55
N TRP A 262 17.92 -5.59 -9.38
CA TRP A 262 17.18 -4.87 -10.41
C TRP A 262 17.85 -3.58 -10.92
N THR A 263 18.60 -2.89 -10.05
CA THR A 263 19.33 -1.68 -10.46
C THR A 263 20.48 -1.98 -11.39
N GLN A 264 21.18 -3.11 -11.18
CA GLN A 264 22.25 -3.57 -12.06
C GLN A 264 21.69 -4.01 -13.41
N ASP A 265 20.57 -4.71 -13.39
CA ASP A 265 19.87 -5.16 -14.60
C ASP A 265 19.37 -3.96 -15.42
N LEU A 266 18.79 -2.93 -14.77
CA LEU A 266 18.39 -1.68 -15.43
C LEU A 266 19.62 -0.94 -16.01
N GLU A 267 20.73 -0.84 -15.28
CA GLU A 267 21.95 -0.18 -15.75
C GLU A 267 22.52 -0.89 -16.98
N ALA A 268 22.46 -2.22 -17.03
CA ALA A 268 22.84 -2.99 -18.22
C ALA A 268 21.94 -2.70 -19.44
N LEU A 269 20.63 -2.55 -19.23
CA LEU A 269 19.70 -2.15 -20.28
C LEU A 269 19.97 -0.72 -20.76
N MET A 270 20.20 0.22 -19.83
CA MET A 270 20.55 1.60 -20.16
C MET A 270 21.83 1.65 -21.00
N GLN A 271 22.86 0.88 -20.64
CA GLN A 271 24.09 0.79 -21.42
C GLN A 271 23.83 0.24 -22.83
N ARG A 272 23.02 -0.83 -22.95
CA ARG A 272 22.63 -1.43 -24.24
C ARG A 272 21.98 -0.42 -25.17
N HIS A 273 21.11 0.44 -24.65
CA HIS A 273 20.39 1.47 -25.40
C HIS A 273 21.09 2.83 -25.42
N GLN A 274 22.29 2.94 -24.87
CA GLN A 274 23.09 4.18 -24.78
C GLN A 274 22.34 5.31 -24.04
N ILE A 275 21.45 4.96 -23.10
CA ILE A 275 20.68 5.88 -22.27
C ILE A 275 21.47 6.19 -21.00
N GLN A 276 21.69 7.48 -20.72
CA GLN A 276 22.34 7.90 -19.47
C GLN A 276 21.31 8.20 -18.36
N LYS A 277 20.22 8.82 -18.74
CA LYS A 277 19.08 9.19 -17.85
C LYS A 277 17.79 9.11 -18.62
N PHE A 278 16.70 8.98 -17.90
CA PHE A 278 15.35 9.07 -18.45
C PHE A 278 14.79 10.46 -18.18
N ASP A 279 14.13 11.02 -19.19
CA ASP A 279 13.49 12.32 -19.09
C ASP A 279 12.07 12.19 -18.55
N VAL A 280 11.42 11.07 -18.84
CA VAL A 280 10.14 10.70 -18.26
C VAL A 280 10.25 9.30 -17.68
N ILE A 281 9.98 9.18 -16.38
CA ILE A 281 9.74 7.89 -15.74
C ILE A 281 8.25 7.82 -15.45
N PHE A 282 7.57 6.91 -16.12
CA PHE A 282 6.13 6.73 -16.05
C PHE A 282 5.79 5.46 -15.26
N SER A 283 4.69 5.49 -14.52
CA SER A 283 4.13 4.30 -13.89
C SER A 283 2.64 4.47 -13.68
N ALA A 284 1.85 3.52 -14.15
CA ALA A 284 0.42 3.52 -13.99
C ALA A 284 -0.05 2.27 -13.26
N LEU A 285 -0.68 2.45 -12.09
CA LEU A 285 -1.30 1.38 -11.30
C LEU A 285 -0.34 0.23 -10.94
N MET A 286 0.95 0.53 -10.69
CA MET A 286 1.95 -0.46 -10.31
C MET A 286 2.44 -0.28 -8.87
N PHE A 287 2.73 0.95 -8.43
CA PHE A 287 3.36 1.20 -7.12
C PHE A 287 2.56 0.67 -5.93
N HIS A 288 1.24 0.63 -6.02
CA HIS A 288 0.37 0.06 -4.98
C HIS A 288 0.47 -1.47 -4.85
N HIS A 289 1.14 -2.15 -5.80
CA HIS A 289 1.45 -3.57 -5.72
C HIS A 289 2.80 -3.87 -5.04
N LEU A 290 3.64 -2.85 -4.85
CA LEU A 290 4.96 -3.03 -4.24
C LEU A 290 4.86 -3.15 -2.72
N ARG A 291 5.63 -4.06 -2.15
CA ARG A 291 5.75 -4.22 -0.69
C ARG A 291 6.54 -3.06 -0.05
N GLN A 292 7.47 -2.48 -0.79
CA GLN A 292 8.35 -1.42 -0.30
C GLN A 292 8.52 -0.31 -1.36
N PRO A 293 7.44 0.44 -1.69
CA PRO A 293 7.46 1.43 -2.77
C PRO A 293 8.53 2.52 -2.56
N GLU A 294 8.75 2.97 -1.33
CA GLU A 294 9.78 3.99 -1.04
C GLU A 294 11.20 3.53 -1.38
N LYS A 295 11.53 2.24 -1.20
CA LYS A 295 12.84 1.73 -1.61
C LYS A 295 13.03 1.80 -3.12
N VAL A 296 11.97 1.52 -3.87
CA VAL A 296 12.00 1.64 -5.33
C VAL A 296 12.10 3.11 -5.74
N LEU A 297 11.27 3.99 -5.16
CA LEU A 297 11.30 5.43 -5.43
C LEU A 297 12.68 6.05 -5.19
N LYS A 298 13.33 5.75 -4.06
CA LYS A 298 14.70 6.22 -3.75
C LYS A 298 15.72 5.80 -4.81
N LYS A 299 15.61 4.59 -5.33
CA LYS A 299 16.52 4.08 -6.37
C LYS A 299 16.19 4.67 -7.75
N VAL A 300 14.90 4.72 -8.11
CA VAL A 300 14.40 5.27 -9.38
C VAL A 300 14.87 6.72 -9.58
N ARG A 301 14.89 7.53 -8.51
CA ARG A 301 15.33 8.91 -8.53
C ARG A 301 16.72 9.10 -9.14
N LYS A 302 17.61 8.10 -9.03
CA LYS A 302 18.98 8.15 -9.59
C LYS A 302 18.99 8.14 -11.12
N TYR A 303 17.96 7.57 -11.74
CA TYR A 303 17.88 7.38 -13.18
C TYR A 303 17.14 8.52 -13.89
N LEU A 304 16.44 9.38 -13.14
CA LEU A 304 15.77 10.55 -13.65
C LEU A 304 16.78 11.64 -14.04
N SER A 305 16.58 12.30 -15.19
CA SER A 305 17.36 13.47 -15.60
C SER A 305 17.03 14.68 -14.68
N ASP A 306 17.87 15.71 -14.69
CA ASP A 306 17.72 16.84 -13.78
C ASP A 306 16.47 17.69 -14.12
N THR A 307 16.06 17.70 -15.38
CA THR A 307 14.82 18.37 -15.85
C THR A 307 13.67 17.39 -16.08
N GLY A 308 13.87 16.12 -15.76
CA GLY A 308 12.89 15.06 -15.98
C GLY A 308 11.78 15.03 -14.95
N ILE A 309 10.77 14.24 -15.26
CA ILE A 309 9.62 13.99 -14.38
C ILE A 309 9.47 12.51 -14.08
N LEU A 310 9.09 12.23 -12.83
CA LEU A 310 8.51 10.97 -12.42
C LEU A 310 6.99 11.16 -12.37
N TYR A 311 6.28 10.46 -13.24
CA TYR A 311 4.82 10.45 -13.30
C TYR A 311 4.29 9.15 -12.72
N ILE A 312 3.51 9.22 -11.66
CA ILE A 312 2.90 8.04 -11.04
C ILE A 312 1.39 8.25 -10.96
N ARG A 313 0.63 7.38 -11.63
CA ARG A 313 -0.81 7.23 -11.42
C ARG A 313 -1.08 6.02 -10.55
N THR A 314 -1.93 6.18 -9.57
CA THR A 314 -2.28 5.12 -8.62
C THR A 314 -3.78 5.08 -8.34
N CYS A 315 -4.21 4.30 -7.37
CA CYS A 315 -5.60 4.18 -6.93
C CYS A 315 -5.77 4.70 -5.51
N ASP A 316 -6.98 5.18 -5.22
CA ASP A 316 -7.46 5.42 -3.86
C ASP A 316 -8.95 5.06 -3.79
N ASP A 317 -9.24 3.88 -3.24
CA ASP A 317 -10.61 3.37 -3.19
C ASP A 317 -11.47 4.15 -2.17
N ASP A 318 -10.86 4.92 -1.25
CA ASP A 318 -11.63 5.81 -0.36
C ASP A 318 -12.29 6.97 -1.12
N GLU A 319 -11.79 7.28 -2.33
CA GLU A 319 -12.32 8.30 -3.23
C GLU A 319 -13.39 7.75 -4.21
N ILE A 320 -13.80 6.49 -4.06
CA ILE A 320 -14.88 5.90 -4.86
C ILE A 320 -16.22 6.30 -4.24
N GLU A 321 -17.13 6.78 -5.09
CA GLU A 321 -18.48 7.18 -4.71
C GLU A 321 -19.51 6.63 -5.70
N GLY A 322 -20.67 6.25 -5.19
CA GLY A 322 -21.86 5.88 -5.99
C GLY A 322 -23.13 6.54 -5.43
N TYR A 323 -24.08 6.86 -6.31
CA TYR A 323 -25.39 7.37 -5.92
C TYR A 323 -26.46 6.99 -6.96
N PRO A 324 -27.63 6.47 -6.57
CA PRO A 324 -28.00 6.10 -5.19
C PRO A 324 -27.23 4.88 -4.68
N ASP A 325 -26.80 4.90 -3.42
CA ASP A 325 -26.16 3.80 -2.69
C ASP A 325 -26.54 3.91 -1.20
N GLU A 326 -27.84 3.81 -0.89
CA GLU A 326 -28.40 4.04 0.45
C GLU A 326 -27.81 3.11 1.52
N ASN A 327 -27.43 1.88 1.12
CA ASN A 327 -26.86 0.88 2.00
C ASN A 327 -25.32 0.88 2.00
N MET A 328 -24.69 1.82 1.32
CA MET A 328 -23.23 1.87 1.11
C MET A 328 -22.66 0.54 0.61
N ILE A 329 -23.41 -0.16 -0.25
CA ILE A 329 -23.02 -1.50 -0.74
C ILE A 329 -21.71 -1.45 -1.51
N ILE A 330 -21.52 -0.41 -2.34
CA ILE A 330 -20.29 -0.21 -3.11
C ILE A 330 -19.08 -0.13 -2.17
N LYS A 331 -19.12 0.80 -1.22
CA LYS A 331 -18.02 1.02 -0.29
C LYS A 331 -17.77 -0.20 0.60
N ASN A 332 -18.83 -0.82 1.13
CA ASN A 332 -18.70 -2.00 1.97
C ASN A 332 -18.12 -3.19 1.21
N THR A 333 -18.51 -3.38 -0.06
CA THR A 333 -17.97 -4.45 -0.92
C THR A 333 -16.49 -4.23 -1.23
N LEU A 334 -16.06 -2.99 -1.48
CA LEU A 334 -14.65 -2.68 -1.68
C LEU A 334 -13.84 -2.91 -0.40
N LEU A 335 -14.29 -2.41 0.74
CA LEU A 335 -13.62 -2.53 2.03
C LEU A 335 -13.51 -4.00 2.50
N SER A 336 -14.49 -4.85 2.18
CA SER A 336 -14.47 -6.26 2.56
C SER A 336 -13.28 -7.03 1.99
N THR A 337 -12.63 -6.52 0.96
CA THR A 337 -11.48 -7.17 0.31
C THR A 337 -10.11 -6.72 0.84
N TYR A 338 -10.05 -5.68 1.67
CA TYR A 338 -8.76 -5.08 2.07
C TYR A 338 -7.92 -5.97 2.99
N HIS A 339 -8.53 -6.85 3.74
CA HIS A 339 -7.84 -7.78 4.64
C HIS A 339 -7.28 -9.02 3.94
N ILE A 340 -7.59 -9.20 2.65
CA ILE A 340 -7.20 -10.40 1.92
C ILE A 340 -5.71 -10.35 1.58
N ALA A 341 -4.97 -11.35 2.02
CA ALA A 341 -3.54 -11.46 1.75
C ALA A 341 -3.25 -11.46 0.24
N GLY A 342 -2.32 -10.62 -0.19
CA GLY A 342 -1.94 -10.46 -1.60
C GLY A 342 -2.80 -9.46 -2.39
N ILE A 343 -3.76 -8.79 -1.75
CA ILE A 343 -4.38 -7.60 -2.33
C ILE A 343 -3.41 -6.41 -2.18
N SER A 344 -3.32 -5.63 -3.24
CA SER A 344 -2.50 -4.42 -3.28
C SER A 344 -3.02 -3.32 -2.32
N ASP A 345 -2.18 -2.35 -1.99
CA ASP A 345 -2.58 -1.17 -1.20
C ASP A 345 -3.59 -0.31 -1.96
N ARG A 346 -4.86 -0.50 -1.66
CA ARG A 346 -5.97 0.16 -2.35
C ARG A 346 -6.19 1.62 -1.95
N THR A 347 -5.46 2.10 -0.95
CA THR A 347 -5.47 3.49 -0.48
C THR A 347 -4.12 4.18 -0.69
N HIS A 348 -3.37 3.73 -1.70
CA HIS A 348 -2.03 4.22 -1.99
C HIS A 348 -2.00 5.70 -2.38
N GLY A 349 -3.06 6.22 -3.00
CA GLY A 349 -3.14 7.61 -3.48
C GLY A 349 -2.82 8.63 -2.38
N LYS A 350 -3.43 8.50 -1.22
CA LYS A 350 -3.20 9.40 -0.08
C LYS A 350 -1.82 9.27 0.57
N LYS A 351 -1.11 8.16 0.32
CA LYS A 351 0.24 7.90 0.85
C LYS A 351 1.35 8.40 -0.08
N LEU A 352 1.04 8.51 -1.37
CA LEU A 352 2.03 8.72 -2.43
C LEU A 352 2.86 10.00 -2.24
N PHE A 353 2.22 11.12 -1.87
CA PHE A 353 2.93 12.37 -1.59
C PHE A 353 4.02 12.19 -0.52
N GLY A 354 3.65 11.59 0.64
CA GLY A 354 4.58 11.36 1.74
C GLY A 354 5.72 10.41 1.35
N GLN A 355 5.42 9.36 0.58
CA GLN A 355 6.41 8.40 0.09
C GLN A 355 7.43 9.07 -0.84
N LEU A 356 6.98 9.91 -1.78
CA LEU A 356 7.84 10.68 -2.67
C LEU A 356 8.72 11.64 -1.89
N TYR A 357 8.15 12.40 -0.97
CA TYR A 357 8.89 13.35 -0.14
C TYR A 357 10.01 12.64 0.67
N ARG A 358 9.68 11.55 1.37
CA ARG A 358 10.66 10.73 2.12
C ARG A 358 11.68 10.04 1.21
N SER A 359 11.36 9.89 -0.07
CA SER A 359 12.29 9.35 -1.08
C SER A 359 13.22 10.40 -1.70
N GLY A 360 13.12 11.66 -1.28
CA GLY A 360 13.98 12.75 -1.64
C GLY A 360 13.54 13.55 -2.87
N TYR A 361 12.28 13.45 -3.28
CA TYR A 361 11.69 14.32 -4.30
C TYR A 361 11.23 15.60 -3.63
N ASN A 362 11.82 16.73 -3.99
CA ASN A 362 11.58 18.01 -3.30
C ASN A 362 10.43 18.82 -3.90
N HIS A 363 10.08 18.56 -5.16
CA HIS A 363 8.96 19.19 -5.83
C HIS A 363 8.02 18.10 -6.31
N VAL A 364 6.84 18.03 -5.68
CA VAL A 364 5.82 17.01 -5.96
C VAL A 364 4.48 17.71 -6.14
N GLU A 365 3.90 17.59 -7.34
CA GLU A 365 2.56 18.03 -7.63
C GLU A 365 1.61 16.85 -7.55
N MET A 366 0.54 16.99 -6.76
CA MET A 366 -0.55 16.02 -6.71
C MET A 366 -1.72 16.50 -7.57
N LYS A 367 -2.18 15.66 -8.46
CA LYS A 367 -3.34 15.88 -9.33
C LYS A 367 -4.34 14.73 -9.12
N ASN A 368 -5.62 15.05 -9.30
CA ASN A 368 -6.66 14.03 -9.36
C ASN A 368 -7.44 14.24 -10.65
N TYR A 369 -7.73 13.16 -11.34
CA TYR A 369 -8.82 13.16 -12.30
C TYR A 369 -9.88 12.17 -11.82
N TYR A 370 -11.09 12.38 -12.30
CA TYR A 370 -12.21 11.52 -11.96
C TYR A 370 -12.80 10.93 -13.24
N VAL A 371 -13.02 9.63 -13.22
CA VAL A 371 -13.85 8.96 -14.21
C VAL A 371 -15.25 8.88 -13.62
N THR A 372 -16.24 9.40 -14.31
CA THR A 372 -17.64 9.45 -13.84
C THR A 372 -18.59 8.89 -14.89
N THR A 373 -19.70 8.33 -14.44
CA THR A 373 -20.74 7.77 -15.33
C THR A 373 -21.65 8.81 -15.99
N THR A 374 -21.48 10.11 -15.67
CA THR A 374 -22.42 11.19 -16.05
C THR A 374 -22.63 11.40 -17.55
N GLN A 375 -21.67 11.01 -18.38
CA GLN A 375 -21.74 11.13 -19.84
C GLN A 375 -21.57 9.80 -20.56
N MET A 376 -21.57 8.69 -19.81
CA MET A 376 -21.36 7.35 -20.32
C MET A 376 -22.69 6.72 -20.78
N ASN A 377 -22.65 6.05 -21.92
CA ASN A 377 -23.67 5.08 -22.28
C ASN A 377 -23.58 3.81 -21.39
N VAL A 378 -24.53 2.90 -21.54
CA VAL A 378 -24.58 1.67 -20.69
C VAL A 378 -23.34 0.80 -20.90
N GLU A 379 -22.85 0.66 -22.14
CA GLU A 379 -21.67 -0.16 -22.44
C GLU A 379 -20.42 0.40 -21.75
N GLU A 380 -20.22 1.72 -21.80
CA GLU A 380 -19.12 2.40 -21.13
C GLU A 380 -19.21 2.29 -19.61
N LYS A 381 -20.43 2.38 -19.05
CA LYS A 381 -20.67 2.15 -17.61
C LYS A 381 -20.28 0.73 -17.19
N LEU A 382 -20.67 -0.28 -17.97
CA LEU A 382 -20.32 -1.67 -17.70
C LEU A 382 -18.82 -1.94 -17.84
N LEU A 383 -18.12 -1.28 -18.79
CA LEU A 383 -16.67 -1.35 -18.87
C LEU A 383 -16.00 -0.76 -17.64
N LEU A 384 -16.53 0.34 -17.11
CA LEU A 384 -16.04 0.94 -15.87
C LEU A 384 -16.28 0.00 -14.67
N PHE A 385 -17.49 -0.56 -14.54
CA PHE A 385 -17.82 -1.57 -13.54
C PHE A 385 -16.86 -2.76 -13.60
N PHE A 386 -16.68 -3.35 -14.78
CA PHE A 386 -15.76 -4.45 -15.01
C PHE A 386 -14.32 -4.11 -14.60
N GLY A 387 -13.86 -2.90 -14.95
CA GLY A 387 -12.53 -2.40 -14.60
C GLY A 387 -12.29 -2.31 -13.09
N ILE A 388 -13.32 -2.02 -12.30
CA ILE A 388 -13.19 -1.79 -10.84
C ILE A 388 -13.46 -3.05 -10.01
N PHE A 389 -14.43 -3.88 -10.38
CA PHE A 389 -14.90 -4.98 -9.52
C PHE A 389 -14.38 -6.36 -9.94
N TYR A 390 -14.20 -6.62 -11.23
CA TYR A 390 -13.90 -7.96 -11.74
C TYR A 390 -12.55 -8.53 -11.28
N TRP A 391 -11.52 -7.73 -11.21
CA TRP A 391 -10.20 -8.18 -10.77
C TRP A 391 -10.19 -8.67 -9.32
N ARG A 392 -11.01 -8.09 -8.44
CA ARG A 392 -11.17 -8.52 -7.04
C ARG A 392 -11.80 -9.90 -6.98
N LYS A 393 -12.86 -10.14 -7.75
CA LYS A 393 -13.48 -11.46 -7.89
C LYS A 393 -12.43 -12.52 -8.29
N ASN A 394 -11.56 -12.18 -9.23
CA ASN A 394 -10.51 -13.09 -9.67
C ASN A 394 -9.48 -13.36 -8.58
N GLN A 395 -9.11 -12.37 -7.79
CA GLN A 395 -8.19 -12.56 -6.67
C GLN A 395 -8.79 -13.41 -5.56
N LEU A 396 -10.04 -13.17 -5.19
CA LEU A 396 -10.78 -14.01 -4.24
C LEU A 396 -10.86 -15.46 -4.73
N LYS A 397 -11.16 -15.66 -6.02
CA LYS A 397 -11.18 -16.98 -6.63
C LYS A 397 -9.80 -17.67 -6.58
N LYS A 398 -8.71 -16.93 -6.78
CA LYS A 398 -7.35 -17.47 -6.64
C LYS A 398 -7.04 -17.88 -5.22
N GLN A 399 -7.41 -17.06 -4.23
CA GLN A 399 -7.27 -17.42 -2.82
C GLN A 399 -8.03 -18.69 -2.47
N LEU A 400 -9.26 -18.79 -2.94
CA LEU A 400 -10.08 -19.99 -2.75
C LEU A 400 -9.43 -21.23 -3.39
N ASN A 401 -8.89 -21.10 -4.61
CA ASN A 401 -8.22 -22.20 -5.30
C ASN A 401 -6.93 -22.65 -4.58
N LEU A 402 -6.20 -21.73 -3.96
CA LEU A 402 -5.02 -22.04 -3.16
C LEU A 402 -5.37 -22.70 -1.81
N ASN A 403 -6.59 -22.46 -1.33
CA ASN A 403 -7.07 -22.92 -0.02
C ASN A 403 -8.49 -23.52 -0.12
N PRO A 404 -8.70 -24.60 -0.91
CA PRO A 404 -10.04 -25.07 -1.30
C PRO A 404 -10.89 -25.59 -0.13
N SER A 405 -10.28 -25.91 1.01
CA SER A 405 -10.97 -26.35 2.22
C SER A 405 -11.27 -25.20 3.20
N ASN A 406 -10.88 -23.97 2.88
CA ASN A 406 -11.16 -22.81 3.72
C ASN A 406 -12.57 -22.29 3.45
N THR A 407 -13.48 -22.57 4.39
CA THR A 407 -14.89 -22.15 4.30
C THR A 407 -15.07 -20.63 4.40
N GLU A 408 -14.16 -19.93 5.06
CA GLU A 408 -14.17 -18.48 5.17
C GLU A 408 -13.95 -17.83 3.78
N TYR A 409 -12.91 -18.28 3.04
CA TYR A 409 -12.65 -17.79 1.68
C TYR A 409 -13.79 -18.12 0.70
N LEU A 410 -14.45 -19.26 0.88
CA LEU A 410 -15.63 -19.61 0.08
C LEU A 410 -16.80 -18.65 0.38
N ASN A 411 -17.06 -18.36 1.64
CA ASN A 411 -18.12 -17.44 2.04
C ASN A 411 -17.83 -16.02 1.55
N GLU A 412 -16.58 -15.55 1.68
CA GLU A 412 -16.16 -14.23 1.18
C GLU A 412 -16.31 -14.13 -0.35
N TYR A 413 -15.93 -15.16 -1.07
CA TYR A 413 -16.10 -15.18 -2.53
C TYR A 413 -17.57 -15.14 -2.95
N ASN A 414 -18.43 -15.92 -2.28
CA ASN A 414 -19.86 -15.96 -2.59
C ASN A 414 -20.55 -14.63 -2.24
N ASP A 415 -20.24 -14.06 -1.06
CA ASP A 415 -20.77 -12.76 -0.62
C ASP A 415 -20.32 -11.64 -1.57
N TYR A 416 -19.06 -11.67 -2.01
CA TYR A 416 -18.56 -10.71 -2.99
C TYR A 416 -19.27 -10.85 -4.34
N CYS A 417 -19.52 -12.07 -4.81
CA CYS A 417 -20.23 -12.30 -6.08
C CYS A 417 -21.67 -11.80 -6.03
N GLU A 418 -22.38 -12.07 -4.94
CA GLU A 418 -23.77 -11.61 -4.74
C GLU A 418 -23.86 -10.07 -4.74
N LYS A 419 -23.01 -9.41 -3.95
CA LYS A 419 -22.93 -7.94 -3.92
C LYS A 419 -22.48 -7.33 -5.25
N MET A 420 -21.59 -8.01 -5.97
CA MET A 420 -21.14 -7.56 -7.27
C MET A 420 -22.29 -7.57 -8.30
N GLU A 421 -23.17 -8.56 -8.27
CA GLU A 421 -24.37 -8.61 -9.13
C GLU A 421 -25.32 -7.45 -8.80
N GLU A 422 -25.57 -7.18 -7.52
CA GLU A 422 -26.39 -6.03 -7.09
C GLU A 422 -25.80 -4.70 -7.55
N ILE A 423 -24.47 -4.53 -7.44
CA ILE A 423 -23.80 -3.32 -7.90
C ILE A 423 -23.85 -3.20 -9.43
N GLU A 424 -23.70 -4.31 -10.17
CA GLU A 424 -23.79 -4.32 -11.63
C GLU A 424 -25.15 -3.81 -12.11
N ASP A 425 -26.24 -4.23 -11.46
CA ASP A 425 -27.59 -3.78 -11.76
C ASP A 425 -27.74 -2.25 -11.64
N MET A 426 -27.03 -1.62 -10.69
CA MET A 426 -27.02 -0.15 -10.57
C MET A 426 -26.44 0.54 -11.81
N PHE A 427 -25.43 -0.07 -12.47
CA PHE A 427 -24.80 0.52 -13.67
C PHE A 427 -25.72 0.49 -14.92
N TYR A 428 -26.77 -0.33 -14.92
CA TYR A 428 -27.78 -0.27 -15.98
C TYR A 428 -28.72 0.93 -15.82
N SER A 429 -28.84 1.51 -14.62
CA SER A 429 -29.69 2.67 -14.43
C SER A 429 -29.14 3.91 -15.09
N PRO A 430 -29.96 4.67 -15.87
CA PRO A 430 -29.50 5.87 -16.56
C PRO A 430 -29.08 6.99 -15.59
N ASP A 431 -29.67 7.05 -14.40
CA ASP A 431 -29.43 8.07 -13.37
C ASP A 431 -28.38 7.65 -12.32
N PHE A 432 -27.80 6.45 -12.44
CA PHE A 432 -26.76 6.03 -11.54
C PHE A 432 -25.47 6.81 -11.76
N TYR A 433 -25.09 7.58 -10.74
CA TYR A 433 -23.79 8.25 -10.67
C TYR A 433 -22.77 7.36 -10.01
N PHE A 434 -21.63 7.17 -10.67
CA PHE A 434 -20.48 6.52 -10.08
C PHE A 434 -19.22 7.32 -10.41
N ARG A 435 -18.32 7.42 -9.43
CA ARG A 435 -17.06 8.14 -9.57
C ARG A 435 -15.91 7.30 -9.02
N VAL A 436 -14.82 7.24 -9.77
CA VAL A 436 -13.55 6.71 -9.31
C VAL A 436 -12.46 7.75 -9.53
N ALA A 437 -11.57 7.92 -8.55
CA ALA A 437 -10.45 8.82 -8.63
C ALA A 437 -9.19 8.12 -9.18
N GLY A 438 -8.43 8.87 -9.96
CA GLY A 438 -7.08 8.50 -10.36
C GLY A 438 -6.07 9.50 -9.79
N PRO A 439 -5.56 9.30 -8.55
CA PRO A 439 -4.51 10.14 -8.01
C PRO A 439 -3.24 10.03 -8.85
N ILE A 440 -2.69 11.19 -9.22
CA ILE A 440 -1.46 11.30 -9.99
C ILE A 440 -0.47 12.15 -9.20
N ALA A 441 0.76 11.69 -9.10
CA ALA A 441 1.87 12.49 -8.65
C ALA A 441 2.83 12.77 -9.80
N ILE A 442 3.25 14.02 -9.93
CA ILE A 442 4.32 14.44 -10.81
C ILE A 442 5.43 14.98 -9.93
N ALA A 443 6.58 14.33 -9.99
CA ALA A 443 7.68 14.64 -9.10
C ALA A 443 8.96 14.94 -9.87
N HIS A 444 9.69 15.94 -9.41
CA HIS A 444 10.99 16.34 -9.95
C HIS A 444 12.09 15.95 -8.98
N LYS A 445 13.28 15.73 -9.52
CA LYS A 445 14.46 15.33 -8.76
C LYS A 445 15.00 16.47 -7.88
N ILE A 446 14.85 17.72 -8.32
CA ILE A 446 15.40 18.94 -7.67
C ILE A 446 14.27 19.84 -7.24
#